data_978ae67b707dcea5fe13c1b486a533a3
#
_entry.id   978ae67b707dcea5fe13c1b486a533a3
#
_cell.length_a   1.000
_cell.length_b   1.000
_cell.length_c   1.000
_cell.angle_alpha   90.00
_cell.angle_beta   90.00
_cell.angle_gamma   90.00
#
_symmetry.space_group_name_H-M   'P 1'
#
loop_
_entity.id
_entity.type
_entity.pdbx_description
1 polymer ?
#
loop_
_entity_poly.entity_id
_entity_poly.type
_entity_poly.pdbx_seq_one_letter_code
_entity_poly.pdbx_strand_id
1 'polypeptide(L)'
;MINLSKGGRINVSKESNNGLEKLFFGSNWGAIQHKGFLGIGSSIEKIDLDSSVLLYDANKNCIGEVAYYNLSAPGIRHSGDDRSGDTNGNDGLDNETIEVRLNELDPRVEYIAFTLNNFTHQTFGEIPYMGLRIYTGDRVQKNTNTPVNVLAKFNLEDGKEGTKISDKQAVILGVAYKKDGEWRFKAVGEFGGWTSIDAMKRPTIAFL
;
A
#
# COMPACT_ATOMS: atom_id res chain seq x y z
N MET A 1 -15.75 3.94 9.70
CA MET A 1 -14.90 3.62 8.52
C MET A 1 -14.94 4.85 7.63
N ILE A 2 -13.80 5.49 7.43
CA ILE A 2 -13.68 6.64 6.53
C ILE A 2 -13.21 6.07 5.20
N ASN A 3 -14.06 6.09 4.19
CA ASN A 3 -13.70 5.66 2.84
C ASN A 3 -13.25 6.89 2.07
N LEU A 4 -11.93 7.09 1.92
CA LEU A 4 -11.39 8.23 1.21
C LEU A 4 -11.42 7.96 -0.30
N SER A 5 -12.22 8.72 -1.02
CA SER A 5 -12.10 8.83 -2.47
C SER A 5 -10.82 9.57 -2.87
N LYS A 6 -10.41 9.47 -4.14
CA LYS A 6 -9.25 10.20 -4.69
C LYS A 6 -9.32 11.69 -4.32
N GLY A 7 -8.25 12.22 -3.74
CA GLY A 7 -8.13 13.59 -3.23
C GLY A 7 -8.68 13.80 -1.81
N GLY A 8 -9.35 12.82 -1.21
CA GLY A 8 -9.82 12.87 0.16
C GLY A 8 -8.66 13.05 1.15
N ARG A 9 -8.90 13.79 2.23
CA ARG A 9 -7.91 14.09 3.28
C ARG A 9 -8.46 13.77 4.66
N ILE A 10 -7.60 13.30 5.54
CA ILE A 10 -7.93 13.02 6.94
C ILE A 10 -6.80 13.54 7.85
N ASN A 11 -7.16 14.03 9.01
CA ASN A 11 -6.20 14.35 10.06
C ASN A 11 -5.96 13.08 10.90
N VAL A 12 -4.83 12.45 10.64
CA VAL A 12 -4.46 11.19 11.28
C VAL A 12 -4.27 11.36 12.77
N SER A 13 -3.68 12.48 13.21
CA SER A 13 -3.45 12.77 14.64
C SER A 13 -4.75 12.99 15.43
N LYS A 14 -5.85 13.43 14.79
CA LYS A 14 -7.15 13.69 15.46
C LYS A 14 -8.07 12.47 15.52
N GLU A 15 -7.94 11.55 14.58
CA GLU A 15 -8.78 10.34 14.52
C GLU A 15 -8.42 9.28 15.57
N SER A 16 -7.30 9.46 16.28
CA SER A 16 -6.95 8.62 17.40
C SER A 16 -7.23 9.32 18.71
N ASN A 17 -8.07 8.73 19.52
CA ASN A 17 -8.40 9.23 20.88
C ASN A 17 -7.18 9.30 21.84
N ASN A 18 -5.98 8.85 21.41
CA ASN A 18 -4.77 8.77 22.23
C ASN A 18 -3.48 9.22 21.51
N GLY A 19 -3.57 10.08 20.49
CA GLY A 19 -2.39 10.44 19.67
C GLY A 19 -1.95 9.27 18.80
N LEU A 20 -2.12 9.38 17.48
CA LEU A 20 -1.78 8.29 16.56
C LEU A 20 -0.28 8.04 16.56
N GLU A 21 0.12 6.99 17.23
CA GLU A 21 1.51 6.54 17.22
C GLU A 21 1.81 5.62 16.05
N LYS A 22 0.77 4.91 15.50
CA LYS A 22 0.98 3.86 14.50
C LYS A 22 -0.02 3.93 13.35
N LEU A 23 0.52 3.81 12.14
CA LEU A 23 -0.20 3.50 10.91
C LEU A 23 0.26 2.17 10.37
N PHE A 24 -0.66 1.45 9.74
CA PHE A 24 -0.36 0.27 8.97
C PHE A 24 -0.79 0.49 7.52
N PHE A 25 0.08 0.16 6.59
CA PHE A 25 -0.24 -0.01 5.19
C PHE A 25 -0.29 -1.51 4.90
N GLY A 26 -1.47 -2.02 4.58
CA GLY A 26 -1.69 -3.41 4.23
C GLY A 26 -2.03 -3.54 2.75
N SER A 27 -1.47 -4.53 2.10
CA SER A 27 -1.76 -4.94 0.74
C SER A 27 -2.13 -6.41 0.68
N ASN A 28 -3.18 -6.72 -0.09
CA ASN A 28 -3.69 -8.06 -0.28
C ASN A 28 -3.98 -8.27 -1.77
N TRP A 29 -3.57 -9.41 -2.32
CA TRP A 29 -3.80 -9.73 -3.74
C TRP A 29 -3.87 -11.22 -3.98
N GLY A 30 -4.47 -11.62 -5.10
CA GLY A 30 -4.61 -13.01 -5.50
C GLY A 30 -3.65 -13.43 -6.60
N ALA A 31 -3.20 -14.68 -6.54
CA ALA A 31 -2.55 -15.37 -7.64
C ALA A 31 -3.53 -15.65 -8.79
N ILE A 32 -3.05 -15.68 -10.03
CA ILE A 32 -3.88 -16.01 -11.20
C ILE A 32 -4.04 -17.52 -11.30
N GLN A 33 -5.29 -17.97 -11.41
CA GLN A 33 -5.60 -19.38 -11.61
C GLN A 33 -5.94 -19.65 -13.08
N HIS A 34 -5.13 -20.47 -13.74
CA HIS A 34 -5.38 -20.94 -15.08
C HIS A 34 -6.09 -22.29 -15.05
N LYS A 35 -7.24 -22.35 -15.72
CA LYS A 35 -7.96 -23.64 -15.92
C LYS A 35 -7.31 -24.39 -17.07
N GLY A 36 -6.98 -25.66 -16.86
CA GLY A 36 -6.44 -26.50 -17.91
C GLY A 36 -7.44 -26.76 -19.05
N PHE A 37 -6.92 -27.24 -20.16
CA PHE A 37 -7.73 -27.56 -21.34
C PHE A 37 -8.78 -28.63 -21.01
N LEU A 38 -10.04 -28.40 -21.34
CA LEU A 38 -11.21 -29.24 -21.02
C LEU A 38 -11.40 -29.51 -19.51
N GLY A 39 -10.89 -28.62 -18.63
CA GLY A 39 -11.01 -28.81 -17.18
C GLY A 39 -10.01 -29.81 -16.59
N ILE A 40 -9.09 -30.35 -17.38
CA ILE A 40 -8.06 -31.29 -16.93
C ILE A 40 -6.78 -30.52 -16.61
N GLY A 41 -6.39 -30.53 -15.32
CA GLY A 41 -5.26 -29.78 -14.79
C GLY A 41 -5.60 -28.31 -14.51
N SER A 42 -4.91 -27.76 -13.55
CA SER A 42 -4.89 -26.32 -13.26
C SER A 42 -3.47 -25.90 -12.93
N SER A 43 -3.11 -24.68 -13.27
CA SER A 43 -1.83 -24.08 -12.83
C SER A 43 -2.09 -22.76 -12.13
N ILE A 44 -1.20 -22.43 -11.20
CA ILE A 44 -1.25 -21.17 -10.44
C ILE A 44 -0.07 -20.33 -10.89
N GLU A 45 -0.35 -19.15 -11.38
CA GLU A 45 0.64 -18.12 -11.68
C GLU A 45 0.73 -17.19 -10.47
N LYS A 46 1.90 -17.18 -9.84
CA LYS A 46 2.18 -16.35 -8.69
C LYS A 46 2.37 -14.92 -9.13
N ILE A 47 1.86 -14.00 -8.33
CA ILE A 47 1.98 -12.56 -8.56
C ILE A 47 2.79 -11.97 -7.41
N ASP A 48 3.82 -11.22 -7.76
CA ASP A 48 4.75 -10.59 -6.84
C ASP A 48 4.49 -9.07 -6.84
N LEU A 49 3.72 -8.59 -5.85
CA LEU A 49 3.45 -7.18 -5.66
C LEU A 49 4.25 -6.65 -4.48
N ASP A 50 5.04 -5.63 -4.74
CA ASP A 50 5.89 -4.98 -3.75
C ASP A 50 5.22 -3.76 -3.14
N SER A 51 4.86 -3.84 -1.88
CA SER A 51 4.51 -2.67 -1.07
C SER A 51 5.75 -1.92 -0.66
N SER A 52 5.73 -0.60 -0.75
CA SER A 52 6.83 0.22 -0.28
C SER A 52 6.38 1.55 0.29
N VAL A 53 7.26 2.17 1.07
CA VAL A 53 7.13 3.56 1.50
C VAL A 53 8.36 4.33 1.09
N LEU A 54 8.12 5.53 0.55
CA LEU A 54 9.15 6.48 0.17
C LEU A 54 9.12 7.65 1.16
N LEU A 55 10.28 8.04 1.68
CA LEU A 55 10.43 9.06 2.71
C LEU A 55 11.02 10.33 2.10
N TYR A 56 10.38 11.46 2.34
CA TYR A 56 10.83 12.73 1.80
C TYR A 56 11.00 13.78 2.90
N ASP A 57 12.00 14.64 2.72
CA ASP A 57 12.24 15.81 3.56
C ASP A 57 11.33 17.00 3.19
N ALA A 58 11.48 18.11 3.91
CA ALA A 58 10.74 19.36 3.66
C ALA A 58 11.01 19.95 2.26
N ASN A 59 12.14 19.65 1.65
CA ASN A 59 12.50 20.09 0.30
C ASN A 59 12.03 19.11 -0.78
N LYS A 60 11.29 18.08 -0.38
CA LYS A 60 10.80 16.98 -1.24
C LYS A 60 11.94 16.14 -1.85
N ASN A 61 13.09 16.08 -1.22
CA ASN A 61 14.12 15.12 -1.56
C ASN A 61 13.76 13.77 -0.96
N CYS A 62 13.88 12.70 -1.75
CA CYS A 62 13.76 11.34 -1.23
C CYS A 62 14.99 11.01 -0.37
N ILE A 63 14.78 10.83 0.94
CA ILE A 63 15.84 10.61 1.93
C ILE A 63 15.89 9.17 2.46
N GLY A 64 14.98 8.32 2.03
CA GLY A 64 14.93 6.91 2.40
C GLY A 64 13.74 6.18 1.82
N GLU A 65 13.77 4.87 1.96
CA GLU A 65 12.71 3.97 1.53
C GLU A 65 12.71 2.68 2.36
N VAL A 66 11.54 2.07 2.50
CA VAL A 66 11.36 0.72 3.04
C VAL A 66 10.58 -0.09 2.03
N ALA A 67 11.11 -1.26 1.68
CA ALA A 67 10.62 -2.14 0.63
C ALA A 67 11.12 -3.58 0.87
N TYR A 68 10.76 -4.53 0.00
CA TYR A 68 11.13 -5.95 0.14
C TYR A 68 12.64 -6.19 0.38
N TYR A 69 13.52 -5.37 -0.19
CA TYR A 69 14.99 -5.49 -0.05
C TYR A 69 15.57 -4.68 1.12
N ASN A 70 14.79 -3.77 1.70
CA ASN A 70 15.17 -2.95 2.85
C ASN A 70 13.98 -2.87 3.83
N LEU A 71 13.87 -3.85 4.70
CA LEU A 71 12.67 -4.11 5.51
C LEU A 71 12.49 -3.13 6.69
N SER A 72 13.39 -2.19 6.92
CA SER A 72 13.25 -1.29 8.06
C SER A 72 13.99 0.04 7.92
N ALA A 73 13.42 1.06 8.53
CA ALA A 73 14.03 2.37 8.79
C ALA A 73 13.58 2.84 10.18
N PRO A 74 14.12 3.94 10.73
CA PRO A 74 13.63 4.50 11.99
C PRO A 74 12.10 4.68 11.96
N GLY A 75 11.41 4.05 12.90
CA GLY A 75 9.94 4.08 12.99
C GLY A 75 9.18 3.29 11.93
N ILE A 76 9.84 2.54 11.05
CA ILE A 76 9.16 1.82 9.96
C ILE A 76 9.62 0.37 9.89
N ARG A 77 8.66 -0.55 9.70
CA ARG A 77 8.91 -1.99 9.51
C ARG A 77 8.00 -2.59 8.46
N HIS A 78 8.61 -3.30 7.52
CA HIS A 78 7.94 -4.15 6.52
C HIS A 78 7.81 -5.58 7.06
N SER A 79 6.72 -6.27 6.74
CA SER A 79 6.46 -7.64 7.22
C SER A 79 7.33 -8.72 6.56
N GLY A 80 7.94 -8.40 5.46
CA GLY A 80 8.63 -9.33 4.57
C GLY A 80 7.95 -9.40 3.21
N ASP A 81 8.60 -10.06 2.28
CA ASP A 81 8.27 -10.17 0.86
C ASP A 81 7.33 -11.38 0.63
N ASP A 82 6.10 -11.15 0.12
CA ASP A 82 5.20 -12.21 -0.35
C ASP A 82 5.23 -12.26 -1.88
N ARG A 83 5.94 -13.23 -2.42
CA ARG A 83 6.18 -13.43 -3.84
C ARG A 83 5.12 -14.27 -4.56
N SER A 84 3.97 -14.44 -3.97
CA SER A 84 2.98 -15.40 -4.49
C SER A 84 1.56 -14.87 -4.57
N GLY A 85 1.16 -14.02 -3.66
CA GLY A 85 -0.24 -13.71 -3.43
C GLY A 85 -1.05 -14.91 -2.91
N ASP A 86 -2.32 -14.71 -2.68
CA ASP A 86 -3.22 -15.76 -2.20
C ASP A 86 -3.48 -16.81 -3.29
N THR A 87 -3.02 -18.03 -3.07
CA THR A 87 -3.15 -19.14 -4.01
C THR A 87 -4.46 -19.91 -3.88
N ASN A 88 -5.18 -19.77 -2.77
CA ASN A 88 -6.42 -20.49 -2.45
C ASN A 88 -7.66 -19.57 -2.35
N GLY A 89 -7.58 -18.37 -2.95
CA GLY A 89 -8.60 -17.33 -2.84
C GLY A 89 -8.35 -16.39 -1.67
N ASN A 90 -9.08 -15.28 -1.66
CA ASN A 90 -8.92 -14.20 -0.69
C ASN A 90 -9.22 -14.67 0.73
N ASP A 91 -8.24 -14.68 1.60
CA ASP A 91 -8.38 -15.04 3.01
C ASP A 91 -8.68 -13.84 3.93
N GLY A 92 -8.75 -12.64 3.35
CA GLY A 92 -9.06 -11.39 4.05
C GLY A 92 -7.90 -10.80 4.83
N LEU A 93 -6.70 -11.37 4.72
CA LEU A 93 -5.48 -10.90 5.37
C LEU A 93 -4.64 -10.04 4.41
N ASP A 94 -3.70 -9.31 4.97
CA ASP A 94 -2.69 -8.63 4.16
C ASP A 94 -1.55 -9.61 3.84
N ASN A 95 -1.19 -9.72 2.56
CA ASN A 95 0.00 -10.45 2.11
C ASN A 95 1.25 -9.72 2.60
N GLU A 96 1.25 -8.40 2.48
CA GLU A 96 2.30 -7.54 3.02
C GLU A 96 1.74 -6.44 3.91
N THR A 97 2.52 -6.07 4.92
CA THR A 97 2.15 -4.97 5.84
C THR A 97 3.36 -4.12 6.15
N ILE A 98 3.21 -2.80 6.07
CA ILE A 98 4.21 -1.85 6.55
C ILE A 98 3.66 -1.11 7.77
N GLU A 99 4.33 -1.29 8.92
CA GLU A 99 4.07 -0.54 10.14
C GLU A 99 4.87 0.76 10.13
N VAL A 100 4.19 1.88 10.42
CA VAL A 100 4.80 3.21 10.55
C VAL A 100 4.47 3.76 11.93
N ARG A 101 5.49 3.99 12.75
CA ARG A 101 5.41 4.64 14.06
C ARG A 101 5.82 6.09 13.90
N LEU A 102 4.85 6.97 13.86
CA LEU A 102 5.03 8.37 13.51
C LEU A 102 5.94 9.15 14.46
N ASN A 103 5.98 8.76 15.73
CA ASN A 103 6.83 9.36 16.76
C ASN A 103 8.28 8.84 16.80
N GLU A 104 8.57 7.74 16.08
CA GLU A 104 9.89 7.11 16.00
C GLU A 104 10.60 7.38 14.66
N LEU A 105 9.99 8.17 13.78
CA LEU A 105 10.54 8.50 12.46
C LEU A 105 11.80 9.36 12.57
N ASP A 106 12.67 9.27 11.57
CA ASP A 106 13.74 10.26 11.38
C ASP A 106 13.12 11.67 11.36
N PRO A 107 13.59 12.60 12.21
CA PRO A 107 12.99 13.94 12.32
C PRO A 107 12.99 14.76 11.02
N ARG A 108 13.80 14.38 10.04
CA ARG A 108 13.83 15.02 8.71
C ARG A 108 12.66 14.60 7.83
N VAL A 109 11.95 13.51 8.18
CA VAL A 109 10.81 13.04 7.38
C VAL A 109 9.63 13.97 7.55
N GLU A 110 9.19 14.58 6.45
CA GLU A 110 8.00 15.43 6.37
C GLU A 110 6.87 14.78 5.56
N TYR A 111 7.22 13.84 4.65
CA TYR A 111 6.25 13.12 3.83
C TYR A 111 6.59 11.65 3.76
N ILE A 112 5.55 10.81 3.80
CA ILE A 112 5.62 9.37 3.63
C ILE A 112 4.65 8.99 2.51
N ALA A 113 5.16 8.56 1.36
CA ALA A 113 4.33 8.08 0.28
C ALA A 113 4.21 6.56 0.35
N PHE A 114 2.97 6.06 0.24
CA PHE A 114 2.63 4.65 0.22
C PHE A 114 2.44 4.22 -1.23
N THR A 115 3.23 3.25 -1.66
CA THR A 115 3.29 2.81 -3.05
C THR A 115 3.23 1.30 -3.16
N LEU A 116 2.75 0.81 -4.31
CA LEU A 116 2.76 -0.59 -4.68
C LEU A 116 3.17 -0.70 -6.15
N ASN A 117 4.04 -1.63 -6.48
CA ASN A 117 4.37 -1.99 -7.86
C ASN A 117 4.34 -3.50 -8.06
N ASN A 118 4.18 -3.92 -9.31
CA ASN A 118 4.27 -5.32 -9.68
C ASN A 118 5.69 -5.63 -10.17
N PHE A 119 6.37 -6.57 -9.50
CA PHE A 119 7.68 -7.04 -9.89
C PHE A 119 7.63 -8.03 -11.06
N THR A 120 6.57 -8.83 -11.13
CA THR A 120 6.42 -9.92 -12.13
C THR A 120 5.85 -9.46 -13.48
N HIS A 121 5.62 -8.15 -13.66
CA HIS A 121 5.24 -7.50 -14.92
C HIS A 121 3.80 -7.68 -15.42
N GLN A 122 2.95 -8.46 -14.77
CA GLN A 122 1.52 -8.46 -15.08
C GLN A 122 0.92 -7.08 -14.82
N THR A 123 -0.10 -6.77 -15.57
CA THR A 123 -0.88 -5.56 -15.32
C THR A 123 -1.91 -5.79 -14.22
N PHE A 124 -2.36 -4.73 -13.57
CA PHE A 124 -3.41 -4.83 -12.55
C PHE A 124 -4.72 -5.42 -13.11
N GLY A 125 -4.95 -5.31 -14.42
CA GLY A 125 -6.11 -5.91 -15.08
C GLY A 125 -6.08 -7.45 -15.14
N GLU A 126 -4.90 -8.06 -15.00
CA GLU A 126 -4.71 -9.51 -15.01
C GLU A 126 -4.86 -10.11 -13.60
N ILE A 127 -4.69 -9.30 -12.55
CA ILE A 127 -4.77 -9.73 -11.15
C ILE A 127 -6.25 -9.92 -10.77
N PRO A 128 -6.63 -11.08 -10.20
CA PRO A 128 -8.03 -11.38 -9.92
C PRO A 128 -8.66 -10.44 -8.89
N TYR A 129 -7.89 -10.03 -7.90
CA TYR A 129 -8.25 -9.00 -6.93
C TYR A 129 -7.00 -8.38 -6.32
N MET A 130 -7.13 -7.13 -5.88
CA MET A 130 -6.11 -6.41 -5.11
C MET A 130 -6.83 -5.46 -4.16
N GLY A 131 -6.43 -5.48 -2.90
CA GLY A 131 -6.90 -4.59 -1.87
C GLY A 131 -5.75 -3.87 -1.20
N LEU A 132 -5.88 -2.55 -1.02
CA LEU A 132 -4.91 -1.71 -0.32
C LEU A 132 -5.63 -0.96 0.78
N ARG A 133 -5.04 -0.90 1.98
CA ARG A 133 -5.65 -0.21 3.11
C ARG A 133 -4.63 0.48 4.00
N ILE A 134 -5.02 1.65 4.51
CA ILE A 134 -4.31 2.32 5.61
C ILE A 134 -5.20 2.20 6.83
N TYR A 135 -4.67 1.71 7.93
CA TYR A 135 -5.42 1.49 9.16
C TYR A 135 -4.58 1.78 10.41
N THR A 136 -5.26 1.85 11.56
CA THR A 136 -4.66 2.07 12.89
C THR A 136 -5.03 0.93 13.84
N GLY A 137 -4.40 0.90 15.01
CA GLY A 137 -4.57 -0.16 15.99
C GLY A 137 -3.48 -1.20 15.92
N ASP A 138 -3.85 -2.47 15.99
CA ASP A 138 -2.91 -3.57 15.87
C ASP A 138 -2.90 -4.16 14.46
N ARG A 139 -1.76 -4.76 14.09
CA ARG A 139 -1.64 -5.47 12.83
C ARG A 139 -2.68 -6.60 12.74
N VAL A 140 -3.36 -6.68 11.59
CA VAL A 140 -4.24 -7.82 11.29
C VAL A 140 -3.40 -9.09 11.15
N GLN A 141 -3.73 -10.10 11.93
CA GLN A 141 -3.04 -11.38 11.94
C GLN A 141 -4.03 -12.53 11.69
N LYS A 142 -3.53 -13.61 11.14
CA LYS A 142 -4.32 -14.83 10.96
C LYS A 142 -4.83 -15.32 12.33
N ASN A 143 -6.12 -15.64 12.39
CA ASN A 143 -6.82 -16.12 13.60
C ASN A 143 -6.98 -15.11 14.75
N THR A 144 -6.81 -13.82 14.50
CA THR A 144 -7.15 -12.78 15.47
C THR A 144 -8.30 -11.92 14.94
N ASN A 145 -9.34 -11.72 15.74
CA ASN A 145 -10.40 -10.72 15.48
C ASN A 145 -9.94 -9.33 15.96
N THR A 146 -8.73 -8.92 15.60
CA THR A 146 -8.23 -7.61 16.01
C THR A 146 -9.05 -6.51 15.34
N PRO A 147 -9.66 -5.61 16.10
CA PRO A 147 -10.41 -4.50 15.52
C PRO A 147 -9.49 -3.63 14.68
N VAL A 148 -9.85 -3.41 13.43
CA VAL A 148 -9.11 -2.56 12.52
C VAL A 148 -9.90 -1.29 12.28
N ASN A 149 -9.32 -0.14 12.64
CA ASN A 149 -9.86 1.15 12.24
C ASN A 149 -9.25 1.55 10.89
N VAL A 150 -9.97 1.25 9.80
CA VAL A 150 -9.54 1.57 8.45
C VAL A 150 -9.78 3.04 8.17
N LEU A 151 -8.69 3.77 7.88
CA LEU A 151 -8.70 5.18 7.53
C LEU A 151 -8.93 5.38 6.03
N ALA A 152 -8.26 4.58 5.21
CA ALA A 152 -8.40 4.61 3.75
C ALA A 152 -8.35 3.18 3.22
N LYS A 153 -9.17 2.91 2.20
CA LYS A 153 -9.23 1.61 1.52
C LYS A 153 -9.34 1.84 0.02
N PHE A 154 -8.64 1.02 -0.74
CA PHE A 154 -8.76 0.91 -2.18
C PHE A 154 -8.93 -0.56 -2.55
N ASN A 155 -9.89 -0.87 -3.41
CA ASN A 155 -10.05 -2.19 -4.01
C ASN A 155 -9.94 -2.03 -5.53
N LEU A 156 -9.34 -3.01 -6.19
CA LEU A 156 -9.23 -3.03 -7.65
C LEU A 156 -10.60 -2.92 -8.35
N GLU A 157 -11.62 -3.51 -7.74
CA GLU A 157 -12.99 -3.47 -8.26
C GLU A 157 -13.60 -2.07 -8.24
N ASP A 158 -13.21 -1.23 -7.28
CA ASP A 158 -13.71 0.15 -7.14
C ASP A 158 -13.17 1.06 -8.27
N GLY A 159 -12.06 0.68 -8.92
CA GLY A 159 -11.41 1.42 -10.00
C GLY A 159 -11.92 1.09 -11.40
N LYS A 160 -12.82 0.14 -11.55
CA LYS A 160 -13.35 -0.28 -12.86
C LYS A 160 -14.28 0.77 -13.49
N GLU A 161 -14.88 1.65 -12.69
CA GLU A 161 -15.73 2.74 -13.17
C GLU A 161 -14.89 4.01 -13.46
N GLY A 162 -14.19 4.05 -14.60
CA GLY A 162 -13.68 5.28 -15.19
C GLY A 162 -12.17 5.48 -15.24
N THR A 163 -11.36 4.68 -14.56
CA THR A 163 -9.90 4.70 -14.73
C THR A 163 -9.44 3.44 -15.47
N LYS A 164 -8.77 3.61 -16.62
CA LYS A 164 -8.10 2.52 -17.32
C LYS A 164 -6.86 2.10 -16.49
N ILE A 165 -7.08 1.31 -15.45
CA ILE A 165 -5.99 0.76 -14.62
C ILE A 165 -5.53 -0.61 -15.12
N SER A 166 -6.27 -1.18 -16.07
CA SER A 166 -5.98 -2.53 -16.60
C SER A 166 -4.61 -2.65 -17.25
N ASP A 167 -4.04 -1.56 -17.74
CA ASP A 167 -2.71 -1.50 -18.35
C ASP A 167 -1.62 -0.95 -17.39
N LYS A 168 -1.94 -0.77 -16.11
CA LYS A 168 -1.02 -0.23 -15.10
C LYS A 168 -0.39 -1.35 -14.26
N GLN A 169 0.79 -1.05 -13.72
CA GLN A 169 1.59 -1.99 -12.93
C GLN A 169 2.00 -1.42 -11.58
N ALA A 170 1.69 -0.15 -11.32
CA ALA A 170 2.04 0.49 -10.06
C ALA A 170 1.00 1.55 -9.66
N VAL A 171 0.96 1.85 -8.37
CA VAL A 171 0.11 2.88 -7.80
C VAL A 171 0.82 3.66 -6.69
N ILE A 172 0.65 4.97 -6.68
CA ILE A 172 0.89 5.84 -5.53
C ILE A 172 -0.45 5.96 -4.81
N LEU A 173 -0.61 5.21 -3.72
CA LEU A 173 -1.90 5.10 -3.02
C LEU A 173 -2.25 6.37 -2.28
N GLY A 174 -1.29 6.93 -1.56
CA GLY A 174 -1.50 8.12 -0.77
C GLY A 174 -0.23 8.64 -0.13
N VAL A 175 -0.36 9.77 0.56
CA VAL A 175 0.75 10.44 1.23
C VAL A 175 0.33 10.83 2.65
N ALA A 176 1.08 10.40 3.66
CA ALA A 176 1.06 11.00 4.98
C ALA A 176 2.05 12.17 5.00
N TYR A 177 1.66 13.28 5.62
CA TYR A 177 2.46 14.50 5.66
C TYR A 177 2.25 15.28 6.95
N LYS A 178 3.30 16.01 7.40
CA LYS A 178 3.20 16.92 8.53
C LYS A 178 2.60 18.25 8.10
N LYS A 179 1.69 18.77 8.91
CA LYS A 179 1.19 20.13 8.81
C LYS A 179 0.80 20.65 10.20
N ASP A 180 1.32 21.80 10.58
CA ASP A 180 1.07 22.42 11.88
C ASP A 180 1.41 21.50 13.08
N GLY A 181 2.46 20.67 12.95
CA GLY A 181 2.89 19.70 13.95
C GLY A 181 2.05 18.41 13.99
N GLU A 182 1.03 18.28 13.15
CA GLU A 182 0.13 17.12 13.08
C GLU A 182 0.36 16.30 11.80
N TRP A 183 0.26 14.98 11.91
CA TRP A 183 0.24 14.11 10.75
C TRP A 183 -1.15 14.09 10.10
N ARG A 184 -1.17 14.23 8.80
CA ARG A 184 -2.35 14.15 7.94
C ARG A 184 -2.12 13.14 6.84
N PHE A 185 -3.18 12.56 6.31
CA PHE A 185 -3.13 11.65 5.17
C PHE A 185 -3.98 12.19 4.02
N LYS A 186 -3.47 12.05 2.80
CA LYS A 186 -4.16 12.37 1.56
C LYS A 186 -4.21 11.13 0.67
N ALA A 187 -5.40 10.71 0.27
CA ALA A 187 -5.56 9.67 -0.75
C ALA A 187 -5.19 10.23 -2.13
N VAL A 188 -4.29 9.56 -2.84
CA VAL A 188 -3.81 9.95 -4.17
C VAL A 188 -4.44 9.09 -5.24
N GLY A 189 -4.25 7.79 -5.22
CA GLY A 189 -4.78 6.87 -6.21
C GLY A 189 -4.27 7.17 -7.63
N GLU A 190 -2.97 7.41 -7.77
CA GLU A 190 -2.35 7.63 -9.08
C GLU A 190 -1.72 6.35 -9.59
N PHE A 191 -2.19 5.88 -10.74
CA PHE A 191 -1.74 4.65 -11.37
C PHE A 191 -0.78 4.93 -12.51
N GLY A 192 0.26 4.07 -12.64
CA GLY A 192 1.28 4.22 -13.67
C GLY A 192 1.87 2.90 -14.14
N GLY A 193 2.69 2.98 -15.17
CA GLY A 193 3.50 1.87 -15.68
C GLY A 193 4.91 1.86 -15.09
N TRP A 194 5.07 2.30 -13.85
CA TRP A 194 6.37 2.30 -13.17
C TRP A 194 6.71 0.88 -12.72
N THR A 195 7.82 0.36 -13.22
CA THR A 195 8.24 -1.03 -13.01
C THR A 195 9.24 -1.20 -11.87
N SER A 196 9.55 -0.13 -11.14
CA SER A 196 10.45 -0.16 -10.00
C SER A 196 10.13 0.95 -9.00
N ILE A 197 10.56 0.75 -7.76
CA ILE A 197 10.43 1.74 -6.68
C ILE A 197 11.16 3.04 -7.06
N ASP A 198 12.34 2.94 -7.66
CA ASP A 198 13.10 4.12 -8.14
C ASP A 198 12.33 4.94 -9.18
N ALA A 199 11.65 4.27 -10.11
CA ALA A 199 10.84 4.95 -11.11
C ALA A 199 9.64 5.70 -10.51
N MET A 200 9.19 5.34 -9.30
CA MET A 200 8.08 5.98 -8.60
C MET A 200 8.51 7.23 -7.81
N LYS A 201 9.80 7.37 -7.46
CA LYS A 201 10.28 8.48 -6.61
C LYS A 201 9.94 9.85 -7.19
N ARG A 202 10.25 10.07 -8.46
CA ARG A 202 10.01 11.36 -9.12
C ARG A 202 8.53 11.70 -9.34
N PRO A 203 7.68 10.79 -9.86
CA PRO A 203 6.24 11.03 -9.99
C PRO A 203 5.57 11.36 -8.66
N THR A 204 6.01 10.74 -7.57
CA THR A 204 5.46 10.95 -6.22
C THR A 204 5.57 12.41 -5.77
N ILE A 205 6.62 13.14 -6.19
CA ILE A 205 6.85 14.55 -5.81
C ILE A 205 5.66 15.46 -6.13
N ALA A 206 4.91 15.14 -7.18
CA ALA A 206 3.72 15.92 -7.58
C ALA A 206 2.59 15.86 -6.54
N PHE A 207 2.64 14.93 -5.62
CA PHE A 207 1.60 14.68 -4.62
C PHE A 207 2.02 15.05 -3.19
N LEU A 208 3.26 15.46 -2.96
CA LEU A 208 3.80 15.89 -1.67
C LEU A 208 3.36 17.30 -1.29
#